data_91ec80541e4f2e98217de6b7f7ad75f6
#
_entry.id   91ec80541e4f2e98217de6b7f7ad75f6
#
_cell.length_a   1.000
_cell.length_b   1.000
_cell.length_c   1.000
_cell.angle_alpha   90.00
_cell.angle_beta   90.00
_cell.angle_gamma   90.00
#
_symmetry.space_group_name_H-M   'P 1'
#
loop_
_entity.id
_entity.type
_entity.pdbx_description
1 polymer ?
#
loop_
_entity_poly.entity_id
_entity_poly.type
_entity_poly.pdbx_seq_one_letter_code
_entity_poly.pdbx_strand_id
1 'polypeptide(L)'
;MATMQRTMSQAMDKEAGYQDNSASCPAPTQDITLNLKNRAKAITSAAYGPENPNLPNDAFWKKKADQWDVSVDDAKQSRCGNCAAFNVSDKLKQCIADGIGNEADPWGTIKLADLGYCEIFDFKCAASRTCDAWVVGGPNTGDGGNGQDMGSEDNMPDSLLTIKIGGRNGD
;
A
#
# COMPACT_ATOMS: atom_id res chain seq x y z
N MET A 1 54.02 7.30 -40.52
CA MET A 1 53.80 6.84 -39.13
C MET A 1 52.51 7.44 -38.60
N ALA A 2 51.43 6.75 -38.77
CA ALA A 2 50.13 7.17 -38.24
C ALA A 2 49.90 6.44 -36.93
N THR A 3 50.10 7.11 -35.84
CA THR A 3 50.08 6.57 -34.52
C THR A 3 48.65 6.46 -34.02
N MET A 4 48.27 5.28 -33.62
CA MET A 4 47.07 4.92 -32.90
C MET A 4 46.83 5.83 -31.70
N GLN A 5 45.86 6.72 -31.79
CA GLN A 5 45.17 7.29 -30.66
C GLN A 5 43.69 7.06 -30.84
N ARG A 6 43.37 5.82 -30.91
CA ARG A 6 42.03 5.32 -30.67
C ARG A 6 42.17 4.47 -29.42
N THR A 7 41.45 4.83 -28.36
CA THR A 7 40.87 3.75 -27.56
C THR A 7 40.58 4.09 -26.10
N MET A 8 40.44 5.36 -25.75
CA MET A 8 39.93 5.62 -24.38
C MET A 8 38.59 6.32 -24.32
N SER A 9 38.03 6.73 -25.46
CA SER A 9 36.70 7.40 -25.48
C SER A 9 35.51 6.50 -25.83
N GLN A 10 35.74 5.24 -26.19
CA GLN A 10 34.65 4.34 -26.61
C GLN A 10 34.31 3.24 -25.58
N ALA A 11 34.97 3.23 -24.44
CA ALA A 11 34.65 2.29 -23.37
C ALA A 11 33.72 2.87 -22.28
N MET A 12 33.34 4.15 -22.38
CA MET A 12 32.49 4.79 -21.38
C MET A 12 31.02 4.94 -21.78
N ASP A 13 30.64 4.52 -22.98
CA ASP A 13 29.26 4.70 -23.46
C ASP A 13 28.37 3.45 -23.27
N LYS A 14 28.77 2.49 -22.47
CA LYS A 14 27.97 1.28 -22.21
C LYS A 14 27.44 1.13 -20.80
N GLU A 15 27.48 2.20 -20.00
CA GLU A 15 26.80 2.23 -18.70
C GLU A 15 25.52 3.09 -18.71
N ALA A 16 25.04 3.47 -19.89
CA ALA A 16 23.74 4.11 -20.04
C ALA A 16 22.62 3.07 -20.07
N GLY A 17 22.35 2.45 -18.95
CA GLY A 17 21.30 1.44 -18.86
C GLY A 17 20.78 1.16 -17.47
N TYR A 18 21.43 1.65 -16.43
CA TYR A 18 20.83 1.70 -15.10
C TYR A 18 19.97 2.96 -15.05
N GLN A 19 18.74 2.83 -15.51
CA GLN A 19 17.74 3.84 -15.19
C GLN A 19 17.55 3.75 -13.69
N ASP A 20 18.05 4.77 -13.01
CA ASP A 20 17.77 5.00 -11.61
C ASP A 20 16.24 5.15 -11.44
N ASN A 21 15.57 4.01 -11.24
CA ASN A 21 14.15 3.97 -10.91
C ASN A 21 13.88 4.52 -9.50
N SER A 22 14.91 4.87 -8.75
CA SER A 22 14.79 5.42 -7.41
C SER A 22 14.07 6.77 -7.41
N ALA A 23 14.24 7.58 -8.49
CA ALA A 23 13.55 8.86 -8.65
C ALA A 23 12.02 8.74 -8.79
N SER A 24 11.48 7.53 -8.95
CA SER A 24 10.04 7.29 -9.09
C SER A 24 9.40 6.55 -7.92
N CYS A 25 10.20 6.09 -6.95
CA CYS A 25 9.71 5.41 -5.77
C CYS A 25 9.30 6.42 -4.69
N PRO A 26 8.16 6.20 -4.00
CA PRO A 26 7.81 7.00 -2.84
C PRO A 26 8.91 6.95 -1.77
N ALA A 27 9.27 8.10 -1.21
CA ALA A 27 10.35 8.19 -0.21
C ALA A 27 10.20 7.21 0.97
N PRO A 28 9.01 6.96 1.53
CA PRO A 28 8.86 5.99 2.62
C PRO A 28 9.17 4.54 2.24
N THR A 29 9.21 4.19 0.96
CA THR A 29 9.65 2.84 0.55
C THR A 29 11.15 2.67 0.70
N GLN A 30 11.92 3.75 0.65
CA GLN A 30 13.38 3.79 0.73
C GLN A 30 13.90 4.24 2.10
N ASP A 31 13.15 5.08 2.80
CA ASP A 31 13.49 5.63 4.12
C ASP A 31 12.62 5.00 5.21
N ILE A 32 13.22 4.11 5.99
CA ILE A 32 12.53 3.42 7.08
C ILE A 32 12.07 4.38 8.20
N THR A 33 12.82 5.43 8.45
CA THR A 33 12.47 6.41 9.50
C THR A 33 11.22 7.18 9.09
N LEU A 34 11.15 7.61 7.85
CA LEU A 34 9.97 8.28 7.31
C LEU A 34 8.76 7.32 7.27
N ASN A 35 8.99 6.08 6.87
CA ASN A 35 7.94 5.06 6.86
C ASN A 35 7.34 4.83 8.26
N LEU A 36 8.17 4.71 9.29
CA LEU A 36 7.72 4.54 10.68
C LEU A 36 7.00 5.78 11.21
N LYS A 37 7.46 6.97 10.86
CA LYS A 37 6.78 8.23 11.21
C LYS A 37 5.38 8.29 10.59
N ASN A 38 5.24 7.95 9.32
CA ASN A 38 3.95 7.95 8.63
C ASN A 38 3.03 6.86 9.17
N ARG A 39 3.57 5.68 9.49
CA ARG A 39 2.81 4.63 10.18
C ARG A 39 2.29 5.10 11.54
N ALA A 40 3.10 5.75 12.33
CA ALA A 40 2.68 6.30 13.63
C ALA A 40 1.56 7.34 13.47
N LYS A 41 1.63 8.18 12.45
CA LYS A 41 0.56 9.11 12.09
C LYS A 41 -0.73 8.37 11.75
N ALA A 42 -0.69 7.31 10.95
CA ALA A 42 -1.87 6.51 10.61
C ALA A 42 -2.48 5.85 11.87
N ILE A 43 -1.67 5.39 12.81
CA ILE A 43 -2.14 4.82 14.09
C ILE A 43 -2.87 5.90 14.91
N THR A 44 -2.29 7.08 15.05
CA THR A 44 -2.85 8.14 15.92
C THR A 44 -4.04 8.84 15.31
N SER A 45 -4.06 9.06 14.00
CA SER A 45 -5.11 9.83 13.31
C SER A 45 -6.23 8.99 12.72
N ALA A 46 -5.98 7.71 12.43
CA ALA A 46 -6.93 6.84 11.76
C ALA A 46 -7.01 5.43 12.37
N ALA A 47 -6.51 5.26 13.59
CA ALA A 47 -6.52 3.99 14.32
C ALA A 47 -6.10 2.77 13.45
N TYR A 48 -4.99 2.95 12.72
CA TYR A 48 -4.42 1.87 11.91
C TYR A 48 -4.03 0.69 12.79
N GLY A 49 -4.48 -0.49 12.42
CA GLY A 49 -4.24 -1.71 13.15
C GLY A 49 -5.03 -2.90 12.56
N PRO A 50 -5.18 -3.98 13.32
CA PRO A 50 -4.66 -4.21 14.67
C PRO A 50 -3.15 -4.42 14.70
N GLU A 51 -2.52 -4.27 15.86
CA GLU A 51 -1.06 -4.42 16.00
C GLU A 51 -0.59 -5.83 15.62
N ASN A 52 -1.30 -6.85 16.09
CA ASN A 52 -1.09 -8.22 15.68
C ASN A 52 -2.37 -8.80 15.03
N PRO A 53 -2.45 -8.85 13.69
CA PRO A 53 -3.64 -9.31 12.99
C PRO A 53 -3.93 -10.80 13.14
N ASN A 54 -3.00 -11.60 13.70
CA ASN A 54 -3.20 -13.03 13.95
C ASN A 54 -3.97 -13.31 15.24
N LEU A 55 -4.19 -12.30 16.08
CA LEU A 55 -5.01 -12.41 17.28
C LEU A 55 -6.48 -12.08 16.96
N PRO A 56 -7.45 -12.48 17.81
CA PRO A 56 -8.87 -12.18 17.60
C PRO A 56 -9.18 -10.68 17.54
N ASN A 57 -8.52 -9.85 18.36
CA ASN A 57 -8.66 -8.40 18.41
C ASN A 57 -10.12 -7.91 18.55
N ASP A 58 -10.91 -8.59 19.37
CA ASP A 58 -12.36 -8.34 19.46
C ASP A 58 -12.71 -6.89 19.82
N ALA A 59 -11.98 -6.28 20.73
CA ALA A 59 -12.19 -4.87 21.10
C ALA A 59 -11.89 -3.92 19.94
N PHE A 60 -10.85 -4.19 19.16
CA PHE A 60 -10.50 -3.41 17.98
C PHE A 60 -11.60 -3.48 16.91
N TRP A 61 -12.03 -4.69 16.57
CA TRP A 61 -13.05 -4.90 15.54
C TRP A 61 -14.43 -4.40 15.96
N LYS A 62 -14.78 -4.55 17.26
CA LYS A 62 -16.00 -3.97 17.80
C LYS A 62 -16.01 -2.46 17.64
N LYS A 63 -14.91 -1.79 17.98
CA LYS A 63 -14.78 -0.34 17.82
C LYS A 63 -14.94 0.09 16.36
N LYS A 64 -14.36 -0.65 15.41
CA LYS A 64 -14.51 -0.39 13.97
C LYS A 64 -15.96 -0.58 13.52
N ALA A 65 -16.61 -1.66 13.94
CA ALA A 65 -17.99 -1.95 13.64
C ALA A 65 -18.93 -0.85 14.15
N ASP A 66 -18.74 -0.42 15.39
CA ASP A 66 -19.51 0.68 16.00
C ASP A 66 -19.29 2.00 15.24
N GLN A 67 -18.05 2.28 14.84
CA GLN A 67 -17.70 3.51 14.11
C GLN A 67 -18.26 3.55 12.68
N TRP A 68 -18.27 2.41 12.01
CA TRP A 68 -18.76 2.31 10.63
C TRP A 68 -20.24 1.98 10.54
N ASP A 69 -20.90 1.73 11.66
CA ASP A 69 -22.30 1.30 11.76
C ASP A 69 -22.59 0.02 10.95
N VAL A 70 -21.73 -0.97 11.15
CA VAL A 70 -21.81 -2.29 10.49
C VAL A 70 -21.64 -3.42 11.50
N SER A 71 -21.86 -4.67 11.07
CA SER A 71 -21.54 -5.82 11.91
C SER A 71 -20.04 -5.98 12.13
N VAL A 72 -19.64 -6.68 13.19
CA VAL A 72 -18.23 -7.00 13.45
C VAL A 72 -17.64 -7.84 12.30
N ASP A 73 -18.41 -8.73 11.72
CA ASP A 73 -17.97 -9.58 10.62
C ASP A 73 -17.75 -8.75 9.34
N ASP A 74 -18.60 -7.79 9.05
CA ASP A 74 -18.41 -6.85 7.93
C ASP A 74 -17.20 -5.95 8.16
N ALA A 75 -17.01 -5.45 9.38
CA ALA A 75 -15.82 -4.67 9.71
C ALA A 75 -14.53 -5.46 9.48
N LYS A 76 -14.50 -6.74 9.84
CA LYS A 76 -13.36 -7.63 9.62
C LYS A 76 -13.03 -7.88 8.14
N GLN A 77 -13.97 -7.69 7.24
CA GLN A 77 -13.76 -7.80 5.79
C GLN A 77 -13.13 -6.53 5.20
N SER A 78 -13.29 -5.39 5.85
CA SER A 78 -12.77 -4.09 5.38
C SER A 78 -11.31 -3.91 5.79
N ARG A 79 -10.40 -4.42 4.96
CA ARG A 79 -8.95 -4.46 5.24
C ARG A 79 -8.17 -3.71 4.18
N CYS A 80 -6.92 -3.38 4.48
CA CYS A 80 -6.03 -2.75 3.51
C CYS A 80 -5.98 -3.55 2.19
N GLY A 81 -5.99 -4.88 2.25
CA GLY A 81 -5.96 -5.75 1.06
C GLY A 81 -7.08 -5.55 0.05
N ASN A 82 -8.19 -4.94 0.45
CA ASN A 82 -9.28 -4.54 -0.46
C ASN A 82 -9.59 -3.04 -0.40
N CYS A 83 -8.67 -2.24 0.10
CA CYS A 83 -8.78 -0.78 0.14
C CYS A 83 -8.33 -0.16 -1.18
N ALA A 84 -9.07 0.80 -1.70
CA ALA A 84 -8.72 1.52 -2.91
C ALA A 84 -7.40 2.30 -2.82
N ALA A 85 -7.00 2.68 -1.61
CA ALA A 85 -5.72 3.35 -1.34
C ALA A 85 -4.53 2.39 -1.13
N PHE A 86 -4.76 1.10 -1.18
CA PHE A 86 -3.71 0.08 -1.02
C PHE A 86 -3.13 -0.28 -2.39
N ASN A 87 -1.95 0.24 -2.68
CA ASN A 87 -1.27 0.03 -3.95
C ASN A 87 -0.38 -1.21 -3.89
N VAL A 88 -0.69 -2.18 -4.72
CA VAL A 88 0.03 -3.46 -4.89
C VAL A 88 0.59 -3.64 -6.30
N SER A 89 0.70 -2.55 -7.06
CA SER A 89 1.29 -2.59 -8.40
C SER A 89 2.71 -3.16 -8.36
N ASP A 90 3.12 -3.80 -9.42
CA ASP A 90 4.46 -4.39 -9.54
C ASP A 90 5.55 -3.32 -9.32
N LYS A 91 5.32 -2.11 -9.81
CA LYS A 91 6.22 -0.97 -9.58
C LYS A 91 6.37 -0.65 -8.09
N LEU A 92 5.28 -0.58 -7.34
CA LEU A 92 5.32 -0.29 -5.91
C LEU A 92 5.95 -1.43 -5.11
N LYS A 93 5.64 -2.67 -5.45
CA LYS A 93 6.28 -3.84 -4.85
C LYS A 93 7.79 -3.86 -5.12
N GLN A 94 8.21 -3.48 -6.32
CA GLN A 94 9.64 -3.34 -6.63
C GLN A 94 10.28 -2.24 -5.77
N CYS A 95 9.66 -1.08 -5.64
CA CYS A 95 10.13 -0.01 -4.75
C CYS A 95 10.28 -0.47 -3.29
N ILE A 96 9.31 -1.25 -2.80
CA ILE A 96 9.37 -1.83 -1.45
C ILE A 96 10.53 -2.83 -1.35
N ALA A 97 10.69 -3.69 -2.35
CA ALA A 97 11.79 -4.67 -2.39
C ALA A 97 13.17 -4.00 -2.41
N ASP A 98 13.33 -2.96 -3.21
CA ASP A 98 14.56 -2.18 -3.31
C ASP A 98 14.89 -1.51 -1.97
N GLY A 99 13.89 -0.98 -1.28
CA GLY A 99 14.06 -0.36 0.03
C GLY A 99 14.34 -1.35 1.16
N ILE A 100 13.90 -2.60 1.06
CA ILE A 100 14.24 -3.67 2.01
C ILE A 100 15.69 -4.12 1.78
N GLY A 101 16.11 -4.19 0.53
CA GLY A 101 17.45 -4.59 0.12
C GLY A 101 17.60 -6.11 -0.07
N ASN A 102 18.48 -6.48 -0.98
CA ASN A 102 18.64 -7.87 -1.45
C ASN A 102 19.12 -8.85 -0.37
N GLU A 103 19.80 -8.36 0.66
CA GLU A 103 20.33 -9.21 1.74
C GLU A 103 19.23 -9.75 2.68
N ALA A 104 18.06 -9.15 2.68
CA ALA A 104 16.97 -9.44 3.61
C ALA A 104 15.81 -10.24 2.99
N ASP A 105 16.00 -10.92 1.86
CA ASP A 105 14.94 -11.59 1.09
C ASP A 105 13.68 -10.73 0.95
N PRO A 106 13.75 -9.66 0.17
CA PRO A 106 12.66 -8.68 0.10
C PRO A 106 11.35 -9.26 -0.42
N TRP A 107 11.41 -10.15 -1.40
CA TRP A 107 10.20 -10.74 -1.98
C TRP A 107 9.53 -11.75 -1.04
N GLY A 108 10.32 -12.53 -0.30
CA GLY A 108 9.81 -13.39 0.77
C GLY A 108 9.14 -12.56 1.87
N THR A 109 9.72 -11.43 2.25
CA THR A 109 9.15 -10.50 3.23
C THR A 109 7.84 -9.88 2.74
N ILE A 110 7.79 -9.40 1.49
CA ILE A 110 6.60 -8.83 0.87
C ILE A 110 5.47 -9.87 0.84
N LYS A 111 5.78 -11.08 0.43
CA LYS A 111 4.80 -12.17 0.34
C LYS A 111 4.30 -12.62 1.71
N LEU A 112 5.20 -12.77 2.68
CA LEU A 112 4.86 -13.25 4.02
C LEU A 112 3.96 -12.26 4.78
N ALA A 113 4.27 -10.98 4.67
CA ALA A 113 3.53 -9.90 5.34
C ALA A 113 2.40 -9.32 4.48
N ASP A 114 2.25 -9.79 3.24
CA ASP A 114 1.29 -9.27 2.26
C ASP A 114 1.37 -7.74 2.16
N LEU A 115 2.59 -7.26 1.86
CA LEU A 115 2.90 -5.84 1.88
C LEU A 115 2.42 -5.14 0.61
N GLY A 116 1.91 -3.94 0.80
CA GLY A 116 1.63 -2.94 -0.20
C GLY A 116 1.92 -1.54 0.34
N TYR A 117 1.43 -0.54 -0.34
CA TYR A 117 1.65 0.87 -0.01
C TYR A 117 0.32 1.59 0.19
N CYS A 118 0.18 2.28 1.31
CA CYS A 118 -0.97 3.14 1.57
C CYS A 118 -0.74 4.52 0.96
N GLU A 119 -1.53 4.89 -0.04
CA GLU A 119 -1.43 6.18 -0.72
C GLU A 119 -2.02 7.35 0.08
N ILE A 120 -2.84 7.07 1.10
CA ILE A 120 -3.41 8.11 1.97
C ILE A 120 -2.40 8.57 3.03
N PHE A 121 -1.69 7.64 3.65
CA PHE A 121 -0.76 7.92 4.74
C PHE A 121 0.71 7.78 4.35
N ASP A 122 1.00 7.46 3.11
CA ASP A 122 2.35 7.36 2.55
C ASP A 122 3.28 6.44 3.36
N PHE A 123 2.91 5.17 3.50
CA PHE A 123 3.74 4.18 4.16
C PHE A 123 3.47 2.75 3.68
N LYS A 124 4.43 1.87 3.91
CA LYS A 124 4.28 0.42 3.66
C LYS A 124 3.33 -0.17 4.69
N CYS A 125 2.27 -0.84 4.25
CA CYS A 125 1.29 -1.46 5.13
C CYS A 125 1.01 -2.91 4.72
N ALA A 126 0.43 -3.67 5.65
CA ALA A 126 0.06 -5.05 5.42
C ALA A 126 -1.42 -5.16 5.07
N ALA A 127 -1.75 -6.05 4.13
CA ALA A 127 -3.12 -6.27 3.67
C ALA A 127 -4.09 -6.71 4.79
N SER A 128 -3.59 -7.37 5.83
CA SER A 128 -4.38 -7.88 6.95
C SER A 128 -4.85 -6.81 7.95
N ARG A 129 -4.38 -5.58 7.82
CA ARG A 129 -4.72 -4.45 8.70
C ARG A 129 -5.82 -3.59 8.11
N THR A 130 -6.30 -2.63 8.87
CA THR A 130 -7.27 -1.62 8.42
C THR A 130 -7.05 -0.28 9.13
N CYS A 131 -7.78 0.75 8.72
CA CYS A 131 -7.79 2.04 9.39
C CYS A 131 -9.15 2.73 9.18
N ASP A 132 -9.36 3.84 9.88
CA ASP A 132 -10.61 4.62 9.77
C ASP A 132 -10.81 5.27 8.39
N ALA A 133 -9.74 5.38 7.61
CA ALA A 133 -9.76 5.93 6.24
C ALA A 133 -9.95 4.86 5.14
N TRP A 134 -10.32 3.64 5.51
CA TRP A 134 -10.56 2.57 4.54
C TRP A 134 -11.57 2.98 3.47
N VAL A 135 -11.27 2.68 2.20
CA VAL A 135 -12.08 3.03 1.04
C VAL A 135 -12.35 1.78 0.21
N VAL A 136 -13.61 1.53 -0.13
CA VAL A 136 -14.02 0.44 -1.00
C VAL A 136 -13.46 0.60 -2.42
N GLY A 137 -13.17 -0.52 -3.08
CA GLY A 137 -12.81 -0.54 -4.50
C GLY A 137 -11.36 -0.87 -4.81
N GLY A 138 -10.61 -1.42 -3.85
CA GLY A 138 -9.24 -1.86 -4.04
C GLY A 138 -9.07 -3.37 -4.10
N PRO A 139 -7.81 -3.81 -4.16
CA PRO A 139 -6.61 -2.96 -4.10
C PRO A 139 -6.32 -2.26 -5.45
N ASN A 140 -5.47 -1.22 -5.40
CA ASN A 140 -4.93 -0.58 -6.60
C ASN A 140 -3.78 -1.43 -7.17
N THR A 141 -3.96 -1.99 -8.35
CA THR A 141 -2.96 -2.83 -9.03
C THR A 141 -2.04 -2.03 -9.96
N GLY A 142 -2.32 -0.75 -10.14
CA GLY A 142 -1.53 0.13 -11.02
C GLY A 142 -1.82 -0.05 -12.52
N ASP A 143 -2.63 -1.02 -12.86
CA ASP A 143 -3.12 -1.18 -14.22
C ASP A 143 -4.19 -0.11 -14.44
N GLY A 144 -3.78 1.04 -14.97
CA GLY A 144 -4.69 2.14 -15.34
C GLY A 144 -5.70 1.73 -16.43
N GLY A 145 -6.20 0.53 -16.37
CA GLY A 145 -7.34 0.05 -17.11
C GLY A 145 -8.58 0.67 -16.51
N ASN A 146 -9.35 1.35 -17.36
CA ASN A 146 -10.73 1.73 -17.11
C ASN A 146 -11.40 0.70 -16.20
N GLY A 147 -11.77 1.13 -14.99
CA GLY A 147 -12.51 0.32 -14.05
C GLY A 147 -13.80 -0.20 -14.66
N GLN A 148 -13.71 -1.35 -15.26
CA GLN A 148 -14.77 -2.26 -15.57
C GLN A 148 -14.24 -3.68 -15.45
N ASP A 149 -13.64 -3.99 -14.30
CA ASP A 149 -13.70 -5.37 -13.88
C ASP A 149 -14.94 -5.49 -13.00
N MET A 150 -15.99 -5.98 -13.60
CA MET A 150 -17.15 -6.51 -12.91
C MET A 150 -16.70 -7.80 -12.23
N GLY A 151 -15.90 -7.64 -11.17
CA GLY A 151 -15.70 -8.71 -10.21
C GLY A 151 -17.05 -8.98 -9.55
N SER A 152 -17.60 -10.11 -9.90
CA SER A 152 -18.76 -10.81 -9.33
C SER A 152 -19.42 -10.08 -8.16
N GLU A 153 -20.57 -9.52 -8.43
CA GLU A 153 -21.49 -8.86 -7.51
C GLU A 153 -22.05 -9.80 -6.42
N ASP A 154 -21.52 -10.99 -6.26
CA ASP A 154 -22.17 -12.04 -5.48
C ASP A 154 -21.76 -12.11 -4.01
N ASN A 155 -20.96 -11.17 -3.48
CA ASN A 155 -20.55 -11.27 -2.07
C ASN A 155 -20.23 -9.95 -1.35
N MET A 156 -20.92 -8.86 -1.71
CA MET A 156 -20.93 -7.68 -0.83
C MET A 156 -22.26 -7.62 -0.09
N PRO A 157 -22.25 -7.58 1.24
CA PRO A 157 -23.47 -7.31 1.98
C PRO A 157 -23.97 -5.91 1.62
N ASP A 158 -25.24 -5.81 1.31
CA ASP A 158 -25.97 -4.61 0.87
C ASP A 158 -25.81 -3.40 1.82
N SER A 159 -25.31 -3.63 3.03
CA SER A 159 -25.11 -2.60 4.06
C SER A 159 -23.88 -1.73 3.84
N LEU A 160 -22.93 -2.12 2.99
CA LEU A 160 -21.71 -1.33 2.73
C LEU A 160 -21.90 -0.27 1.63
N LEU A 161 -23.00 -0.32 0.89
CA LEU A 161 -23.33 0.64 -0.18
C LEU A 161 -23.88 1.98 0.34
N THR A 162 -24.05 2.14 1.64
CA THR A 162 -24.61 3.39 2.19
C THR A 162 -23.67 3.96 3.26
N ILE A 163 -22.45 4.31 2.90
CA ILE A 163 -21.73 5.31 3.69
C ILE A 163 -22.31 6.66 3.28
N LYS A 164 -23.39 7.08 3.94
CA LYS A 164 -23.82 8.45 3.92
C LYS A 164 -22.73 9.28 4.56
N ILE A 165 -22.03 10.06 3.74
CA ILE A 165 -21.28 11.20 4.24
C ILE A 165 -22.34 12.13 4.85
N GLY A 166 -22.52 12.03 6.16
CA GLY A 166 -23.38 12.91 6.92
C GLY A 166 -22.77 14.30 6.88
N GLY A 167 -23.29 15.15 5.97
CA GLY A 167 -23.05 16.58 6.04
C GLY A 167 -23.57 17.08 7.37
N ARG A 168 -22.69 17.60 8.23
CA ARG A 168 -23.09 18.44 9.34
C ARG A 168 -23.66 19.71 8.76
N ASN A 169 -25.00 19.83 8.77
CA ASN A 169 -25.62 21.12 8.73
C ASN A 169 -25.53 21.67 10.15
N GLY A 170 -24.82 22.79 10.27
CA GLY A 170 -24.81 23.56 11.52
C GLY A 170 -26.14 24.23 11.78
N ASP A 171 -26.44 24.36 13.01
CA ASP A 171 -27.16 25.49 13.67
C ASP A 171 -26.37 25.86 14.89
#